data_505198fe144c8d8ec3966764ac8236d6
#
_entry.id   505198fe144c8d8ec3966764ac8236d6
#
_cell.length_a   1.000
_cell.length_b   1.000
_cell.length_c   1.000
_cell.angle_alpha   90.00
_cell.angle_beta   90.00
_cell.angle_gamma   90.00
#
_symmetry.space_group_name_H-M   'P 1'
#
loop_
_entity.id
_entity.type
_entity.pdbx_description
1 polymer ?
#
loop_
_entity_poly.entity_id
_entity_poly.type
_entity_poly.pdbx_seq_one_letter_code
_entity_poly.pdbx_strand_id
1 'polypeptide(L)'
;NAKDYGIEDIQPDPALLYRQSVALGLGLLLAFLLQFLSRRRLFGLAYPLYGASLLLLALVLVVGREINGARAWFVLGPLQFRPLELAKLGLLLALAKALEGRPIARVWDYALPALLTLPVVGLLLLQPDLGGALVVLFGVFVVVFVRGLPWRHLLVGLFALALLVPTAVWPNL
;
A
#
# COMPACT_ATOMS: atom_id res chain seq x y z
N ASN A 1 17.76 35.99 15.43
CA ASN A 1 18.08 36.30 14.02
C ASN A 1 17.90 35.03 13.21
N ALA A 2 17.12 35.08 12.11
CA ALA A 2 16.81 33.90 11.26
C ALA A 2 18.05 33.22 10.65
N LYS A 3 19.19 33.85 10.67
CA LYS A 3 20.50 33.32 10.25
C LYS A 3 21.08 32.25 11.19
N ASP A 4 20.62 32.20 12.44
CA ASP A 4 21.15 31.25 13.41
C ASP A 4 20.53 29.83 13.29
N TYR A 5 19.50 29.67 12.47
CA TYR A 5 18.78 28.39 12.29
C TYR A 5 19.11 27.70 10.96
N GLY A 6 20.13 28.15 10.23
CA GLY A 6 20.53 27.49 8.96
C GLY A 6 19.44 27.47 7.88
N ILE A 7 18.49 28.42 7.95
CA ILE A 7 17.51 28.65 6.88
C ILE A 7 18.18 29.59 5.86
N GLU A 8 19.28 29.11 5.28
CA GLU A 8 19.79 29.68 4.05
C GLU A 8 18.83 29.31 2.94
N ASP A 9 18.26 30.38 2.32
CA ASP A 9 17.49 30.39 1.10
C ASP A 9 17.11 29.01 0.55
N ILE A 10 15.96 28.50 0.96
CA ILE A 10 15.32 27.36 0.30
C ILE A 10 14.89 27.86 -1.10
N GLN A 11 15.85 28.03 -1.98
CA GLN A 11 15.57 28.22 -3.40
C GLN A 11 14.98 26.89 -3.88
N PRO A 12 13.74 26.87 -4.38
CA PRO A 12 13.16 25.66 -4.92
C PRO A 12 14.04 25.18 -6.08
N ASP A 13 14.65 23.99 -5.93
CA ASP A 13 15.47 23.41 -6.99
C ASP A 13 14.62 23.29 -8.27
N PRO A 14 14.95 24.02 -9.35
CA PRO A 14 14.18 23.98 -10.60
C PRO A 14 14.03 22.56 -11.15
N ALA A 15 15.03 21.71 -10.93
CA ALA A 15 14.99 20.31 -11.35
C ALA A 15 13.96 19.51 -10.56
N LEU A 16 13.79 19.80 -9.26
CA LEU A 16 12.77 19.18 -8.43
C LEU A 16 11.37 19.59 -8.87
N LEU A 17 11.15 20.89 -9.12
CA LEU A 17 9.88 21.41 -9.60
C LEU A 17 9.50 20.80 -10.96
N TYR A 18 10.46 20.70 -11.88
CA TYR A 18 10.23 20.09 -13.19
C TYR A 18 9.81 18.60 -13.03
N ARG A 19 10.53 17.81 -12.21
CA ARG A 19 10.19 16.41 -11.98
C ARG A 19 8.80 16.24 -11.35
N GLN A 20 8.45 17.09 -10.39
CA GLN A 20 7.13 17.08 -9.75
C GLN A 20 6.02 17.46 -10.73
N SER A 21 6.24 18.46 -11.57
CA SER A 21 5.26 18.89 -12.58
C SER A 21 5.01 17.81 -13.63
N VAL A 22 6.07 17.12 -14.09
CA VAL A 22 5.95 15.98 -15.01
C VAL A 22 5.20 14.83 -14.35
N ALA A 23 5.54 14.49 -13.12
CA ALA A 23 4.85 13.43 -12.38
C ALA A 23 3.37 13.74 -12.14
N LEU A 24 3.05 15.00 -11.80
CA LEU A 24 1.68 15.47 -11.65
C LEU A 24 0.91 15.38 -12.97
N GLY A 25 1.50 15.85 -14.07
CA GLY A 25 0.88 15.77 -15.41
C GLY A 25 0.60 14.33 -15.83
N LEU A 26 1.56 13.43 -15.64
CA LEU A 26 1.37 12.01 -15.92
C LEU A 26 0.30 11.38 -15.01
N GLY A 27 0.27 11.73 -13.72
CA GLY A 27 -0.74 11.26 -12.78
C GLY A 27 -2.15 11.70 -13.17
N LEU A 28 -2.33 12.96 -13.54
CA LEU A 28 -3.60 13.51 -14.01
C LEU A 28 -4.05 12.87 -15.33
N LEU A 29 -3.13 12.66 -16.26
CA LEU A 29 -3.42 11.98 -17.53
C LEU A 29 -3.87 10.54 -17.27
N LEU A 30 -3.17 9.78 -16.42
CA LEU A 30 -3.57 8.43 -16.04
C LEU A 30 -4.93 8.41 -15.36
N ALA A 31 -5.19 9.33 -14.43
CA ALA A 31 -6.48 9.44 -13.75
C ALA A 31 -7.61 9.71 -14.76
N PHE A 32 -7.37 10.59 -15.73
CA PHE A 32 -8.31 10.87 -16.81
C PHE A 32 -8.56 9.66 -17.71
N LEU A 33 -7.51 8.94 -18.11
CA LEU A 33 -7.63 7.74 -18.92
C LEU A 33 -8.38 6.61 -18.18
N LEU A 34 -8.17 6.47 -16.86
CA LEU A 34 -8.85 5.48 -16.03
C LEU A 34 -10.36 5.71 -15.95
N GLN A 35 -10.87 6.94 -16.12
CA GLN A 35 -12.30 7.23 -16.14
C GLN A 35 -13.02 6.56 -17.30
N PHE A 36 -12.33 6.28 -18.41
CA PHE A 36 -12.89 5.58 -19.57
C PHE A 36 -12.88 4.05 -19.42
N LEU A 37 -12.25 3.52 -18.36
CA LEU A 37 -12.27 2.09 -18.09
C LEU A 37 -13.61 1.69 -17.46
N SER A 38 -14.35 0.83 -18.15
CA SER A 38 -15.57 0.24 -17.58
C SER A 38 -15.24 -0.64 -16.37
N ARG A 39 -16.13 -0.67 -15.39
CA ARG A 39 -16.01 -1.53 -14.19
C ARG A 39 -15.67 -2.98 -14.54
N ARG A 40 -16.26 -3.51 -15.62
CA ARG A 40 -15.99 -4.88 -16.09
C ARG A 40 -14.53 -5.09 -16.51
N ARG A 41 -13.91 -4.10 -17.17
CA ARG A 41 -12.48 -4.17 -17.57
C ARG A 41 -11.57 -4.05 -16.34
N LEU A 42 -11.86 -3.14 -15.41
CA LEU A 42 -11.12 -3.00 -14.16
C LEU A 42 -11.13 -4.30 -13.36
N PHE A 43 -12.30 -4.93 -13.22
CA PHE A 43 -12.40 -6.22 -12.53
C PHE A 43 -11.74 -7.37 -13.32
N GLY A 44 -11.68 -7.29 -14.65
CA GLY A 44 -10.90 -8.22 -15.46
C GLY A 44 -9.40 -8.17 -15.14
N LEU A 45 -8.87 -6.96 -14.89
CA LEU A 45 -7.45 -6.73 -14.58
C LEU A 45 -7.09 -6.96 -13.12
N ALA A 46 -8.05 -7.10 -12.20
CA ALA A 46 -7.81 -7.15 -10.76
C ALA A 46 -6.82 -8.24 -10.34
N TYR A 47 -7.05 -9.49 -10.72
CA TYR A 47 -6.15 -10.59 -10.36
C TYR A 47 -4.83 -10.60 -11.14
N PRO A 48 -4.78 -10.32 -12.46
CA PRO A 48 -3.52 -10.14 -13.17
C PRO A 48 -2.65 -9.02 -12.55
N LEU A 49 -3.24 -7.87 -12.24
CA LEU A 49 -2.53 -6.75 -11.60
C LEU A 49 -2.01 -7.13 -10.21
N TYR A 50 -2.82 -7.81 -9.42
CA TYR A 50 -2.42 -8.32 -8.10
C TYR A 50 -1.26 -9.30 -8.23
N GLY A 51 -1.35 -10.30 -9.12
CA GLY A 51 -0.28 -11.28 -9.34
C GLY A 51 1.02 -10.63 -9.83
N ALA A 52 0.93 -9.71 -10.79
CA ALA A 52 2.09 -8.95 -11.27
C ALA A 52 2.72 -8.11 -10.15
N SER A 53 1.92 -7.47 -9.31
CA SER A 53 2.44 -6.67 -8.19
C SER A 53 3.12 -7.53 -7.12
N LEU A 54 2.62 -8.73 -6.83
CA LEU A 54 3.29 -9.70 -5.95
C LEU A 54 4.65 -10.14 -6.51
N LEU A 55 4.71 -10.42 -7.81
CA LEU A 55 5.97 -10.76 -8.47
C LEU A 55 6.99 -9.61 -8.39
N LEU A 56 6.54 -8.37 -8.60
CA LEU A 56 7.40 -7.18 -8.46
C LEU A 56 7.85 -6.96 -7.02
N LEU A 57 6.99 -7.19 -6.02
CA LEU A 57 7.36 -7.13 -4.60
C LEU A 57 8.38 -8.22 -4.23
N ALA A 58 8.24 -9.43 -4.76
CA ALA A 58 9.22 -10.49 -4.55
C ALA A 58 10.54 -10.19 -5.28
N LEU A 59 10.46 -9.67 -6.51
CA LEU A 59 11.64 -9.34 -7.31
C LEU A 59 12.47 -8.21 -6.68
N VAL A 60 11.83 -7.21 -6.09
CA VAL A 60 12.55 -6.09 -5.46
C VAL A 60 13.37 -6.51 -4.24
N LEU A 61 13.02 -7.61 -3.56
CA LEU A 61 13.83 -8.19 -2.49
C LEU A 61 15.20 -8.66 -2.97
N VAL A 62 15.28 -9.12 -4.23
CA VAL A 62 16.51 -9.66 -4.83
C VAL A 62 17.30 -8.57 -5.55
N VAL A 63 16.62 -7.77 -6.38
CA VAL A 63 17.24 -6.82 -7.32
C VAL A 63 17.12 -5.37 -6.84
N GLY A 64 16.27 -5.11 -5.85
CA GLY A 64 15.97 -3.76 -5.36
C GLY A 64 17.14 -3.10 -4.66
N ARG A 65 17.16 -1.76 -4.73
CA ARG A 65 18.12 -0.93 -4.00
C ARG A 65 17.60 -0.65 -2.59
N GLU A 66 18.51 -0.74 -1.65
CA GLU A 66 18.21 -0.39 -0.26
C GLU A 66 18.29 1.13 -0.08
N ILE A 67 17.21 1.72 0.41
CA ILE A 67 17.12 3.13 0.75
C ILE A 67 16.49 3.22 2.14
N ASN A 68 17.15 3.90 3.06
CA ASN A 68 16.72 4.04 4.47
C ASN A 68 16.45 2.70 5.18
N GLY A 69 17.29 1.69 4.92
CA GLY A 69 17.18 0.38 5.57
C GLY A 69 16.12 -0.55 4.99
N ALA A 70 15.37 -0.11 3.96
CA ALA A 70 14.37 -0.94 3.28
C ALA A 70 14.75 -1.21 1.82
N ARG A 71 14.75 -2.48 1.42
CA ARG A 71 15.03 -2.90 0.04
C ARG A 71 13.73 -2.92 -0.78
N ALA A 72 13.22 -1.72 -1.14
CA ALA A 72 11.87 -1.52 -1.65
C ALA A 72 11.79 -0.73 -2.97
N TRP A 73 12.94 -0.40 -3.59
CA TRP A 73 13.00 0.50 -4.73
C TRP A 73 13.70 -0.10 -5.94
N PHE A 74 13.07 0.01 -7.10
CA PHE A 74 13.76 -0.12 -8.39
C PHE A 74 14.28 1.27 -8.80
N VAL A 75 15.59 1.36 -9.02
CA VAL A 75 16.23 2.61 -9.46
C VAL A 75 16.68 2.42 -10.91
N LEU A 76 16.01 3.11 -11.82
CA LEU A 76 16.29 3.10 -13.26
C LEU A 76 16.77 4.50 -13.68
N GLY A 77 18.07 4.76 -13.45
CA GLY A 77 18.62 6.10 -13.67
C GLY A 77 17.98 7.15 -12.77
N PRO A 78 17.37 8.22 -13.33
CA PRO A 78 16.70 9.24 -12.55
C PRO A 78 15.32 8.83 -12.02
N LEU A 79 14.77 7.72 -12.49
CA LEU A 79 13.45 7.22 -12.10
C LEU A 79 13.57 6.23 -10.94
N GLN A 80 12.76 6.45 -9.91
CA GLN A 80 12.60 5.54 -8.79
C GLN A 80 11.16 5.02 -8.80
N PHE A 81 11.02 3.70 -8.77
CA PHE A 81 9.72 3.03 -8.74
C PHE A 81 9.61 2.13 -7.52
N ARG A 82 8.53 2.29 -6.77
CA ARG A 82 8.22 1.46 -5.61
C ARG A 82 7.10 0.49 -5.94
N PRO A 83 7.35 -0.83 -6.02
CA PRO A 83 6.33 -1.82 -6.37
C PRO A 83 5.13 -1.84 -5.42
N LEU A 84 5.31 -1.41 -4.18
CA LEU A 84 4.23 -1.30 -3.19
C LEU A 84 3.06 -0.44 -3.69
N GLU A 85 3.32 0.64 -4.44
CA GLU A 85 2.25 1.50 -4.96
C GLU A 85 1.31 0.72 -5.88
N LEU A 86 1.88 -0.13 -6.74
CA LEU A 86 1.12 -1.01 -7.61
C LEU A 86 0.43 -2.13 -6.82
N ALA A 87 1.10 -2.68 -5.80
CA ALA A 87 0.56 -3.75 -4.97
C ALA A 87 -0.67 -3.29 -4.16
N LYS A 88 -0.67 -2.06 -3.65
CA LYS A 88 -1.85 -1.47 -3.01
C LYS A 88 -3.05 -1.46 -3.94
N LEU A 89 -2.87 -0.97 -5.18
CA LEU A 89 -3.95 -0.93 -6.17
C LEU A 89 -4.41 -2.32 -6.56
N GLY A 90 -3.48 -3.23 -6.86
CA GLY A 90 -3.76 -4.62 -7.22
C GLY A 90 -4.53 -5.36 -6.14
N LEU A 91 -4.08 -5.25 -4.88
CA LEU A 91 -4.74 -5.89 -3.74
C LEU A 91 -6.15 -5.32 -3.50
N LEU A 92 -6.31 -4.00 -3.49
CA LEU A 92 -7.62 -3.39 -3.25
C LEU A 92 -8.63 -3.73 -4.35
N LEU A 93 -8.21 -3.77 -5.62
CA LEU A 93 -9.05 -4.22 -6.73
C LEU A 93 -9.38 -5.72 -6.63
N ALA A 94 -8.41 -6.56 -6.27
CA ALA A 94 -8.62 -7.99 -6.09
C ALA A 94 -9.61 -8.26 -4.94
N LEU A 95 -9.47 -7.55 -3.82
CA LEU A 95 -10.40 -7.63 -2.69
C LEU A 95 -11.80 -7.14 -3.07
N ALA A 96 -11.92 -5.99 -3.74
CA ALA A 96 -13.20 -5.45 -4.18
C ALA A 96 -13.95 -6.44 -5.08
N LYS A 97 -13.22 -7.09 -6.00
CA LYS A 97 -13.77 -8.12 -6.88
C LYS A 97 -14.10 -9.41 -6.13
N ALA A 98 -13.21 -9.88 -5.26
CA ALA A 98 -13.40 -11.13 -4.51
C ALA A 98 -14.59 -11.06 -3.53
N LEU A 99 -14.84 -9.87 -2.99
CA LEU A 99 -15.94 -9.60 -2.06
C LEU A 99 -17.20 -9.10 -2.76
N GLU A 100 -17.24 -9.02 -4.08
CA GLU A 100 -18.43 -8.60 -4.82
C GLU A 100 -19.61 -9.55 -4.54
N GLY A 101 -20.74 -8.97 -4.06
CA GLY A 101 -21.92 -9.75 -3.71
C GLY A 101 -21.80 -10.65 -2.46
N ARG A 102 -20.68 -10.60 -1.73
CA ARG A 102 -20.46 -11.41 -0.52
C ARG A 102 -20.43 -10.49 0.70
N PRO A 103 -21.46 -10.47 1.54
CA PRO A 103 -21.40 -9.76 2.81
C PRO A 103 -20.47 -10.48 3.78
N ILE A 104 -19.76 -9.71 4.60
CA ILE A 104 -18.94 -10.25 5.69
C ILE A 104 -19.81 -10.33 6.94
N ALA A 105 -20.31 -11.51 7.27
CA ALA A 105 -21.17 -11.74 8.41
C ALA A 105 -20.56 -12.69 9.45
N ARG A 106 -19.72 -13.63 9.01
CA ARG A 106 -19.14 -14.69 9.83
C ARG A 106 -17.61 -14.58 9.86
N VAL A 107 -17.00 -15.15 10.89
CA VAL A 107 -15.53 -15.17 11.03
C VAL A 107 -14.83 -15.81 9.82
N TRP A 108 -15.42 -16.80 9.21
CA TRP A 108 -14.87 -17.48 8.02
C TRP A 108 -14.84 -16.58 6.76
N ASP A 109 -15.67 -15.54 6.73
CA ASP A 109 -15.72 -14.62 5.59
C ASP A 109 -14.45 -13.76 5.49
N TYR A 110 -13.66 -13.69 6.59
CA TYR A 110 -12.34 -13.02 6.58
C TYR A 110 -11.23 -13.86 5.95
N ALA A 111 -11.44 -15.17 5.74
CA ALA A 111 -10.40 -16.04 5.19
C ALA A 111 -9.93 -15.56 3.81
N LEU A 112 -10.83 -15.13 2.96
CA LEU A 112 -10.50 -14.66 1.62
C LEU A 112 -9.73 -13.33 1.62
N PRO A 113 -10.18 -12.27 2.35
CA PRO A 113 -9.37 -11.07 2.55
C PRO A 113 -8.00 -11.36 3.15
N ALA A 114 -7.92 -12.22 4.15
CA ALA A 114 -6.65 -12.60 4.76
C ALA A 114 -5.74 -13.31 3.77
N LEU A 115 -6.24 -14.28 3.01
CA LEU A 115 -5.48 -15.02 2.01
C LEU A 115 -4.85 -14.11 0.95
N LEU A 116 -5.58 -13.07 0.52
CA LEU A 116 -5.07 -12.09 -0.44
C LEU A 116 -4.10 -11.08 0.22
N THR A 117 -4.27 -10.76 1.49
CA THR A 117 -3.48 -9.74 2.18
C THR A 117 -2.15 -10.31 2.70
N LEU A 118 -2.16 -11.54 3.24
CA LEU A 118 -0.98 -12.15 3.87
C LEU A 118 0.26 -12.20 2.98
N PRO A 119 0.19 -12.55 1.67
CA PRO A 119 1.37 -12.56 0.81
C PRO A 119 1.99 -11.16 0.65
N VAL A 120 1.16 -10.11 0.51
CA VAL A 120 1.62 -8.73 0.39
C VAL A 120 2.29 -8.27 1.68
N VAL A 121 1.63 -8.45 2.81
CA VAL A 121 2.16 -8.06 4.13
C VAL A 121 3.42 -8.86 4.46
N GLY A 122 3.44 -10.16 4.18
CA GLY A 122 4.61 -11.01 4.39
C GLY A 122 5.83 -10.52 3.61
N LEU A 123 5.66 -10.16 2.33
CA LEU A 123 6.74 -9.60 1.52
C LEU A 123 7.20 -8.23 2.05
N LEU A 124 6.29 -7.37 2.52
CA LEU A 124 6.64 -6.06 3.10
C LEU A 124 7.42 -6.20 4.42
N LEU A 125 7.06 -7.17 5.25
CA LEU A 125 7.82 -7.47 6.47
C LEU A 125 9.22 -7.99 6.17
N LEU A 126 9.40 -8.77 5.07
CA LEU A 126 10.71 -9.19 4.58
C LEU A 126 11.53 -8.01 4.00
N GLN A 127 10.87 -6.91 3.60
CA GLN A 127 11.51 -5.67 3.12
C GLN A 127 11.84 -4.68 4.24
N PRO A 128 11.74 -4.97 5.52
CA PRO A 128 11.52 -4.17 6.74
C PRO A 128 10.69 -2.89 6.52
N ASP A 129 9.58 -3.00 5.76
CA ASP A 129 8.70 -1.87 5.43
C ASP A 129 7.41 -1.89 6.27
N LEU A 130 7.55 -1.60 7.56
CA LEU A 130 6.42 -1.55 8.50
C LEU A 130 5.40 -0.46 8.11
N GLY A 131 5.87 0.70 7.65
CA GLY A 131 5.00 1.79 7.20
C GLY A 131 4.11 1.38 6.03
N GLY A 132 4.70 0.72 5.02
CA GLY A 132 3.96 0.17 3.89
C GLY A 132 2.95 -0.90 4.29
N ALA A 133 3.35 -1.81 5.20
CA ALA A 133 2.47 -2.85 5.71
C ALA A 133 1.24 -2.27 6.44
N LEU A 134 1.43 -1.24 7.28
CA LEU A 134 0.34 -0.55 7.98
C LEU A 134 -0.64 0.13 7.01
N VAL A 135 -0.13 0.80 5.97
CA VAL A 135 -0.98 1.43 4.94
C VAL A 135 -1.80 0.39 4.18
N VAL A 136 -1.19 -0.75 3.83
CA VAL A 136 -1.89 -1.87 3.18
C VAL A 136 -2.98 -2.42 4.09
N LEU A 137 -2.67 -2.71 5.36
CA LEU A 137 -3.63 -3.22 6.34
C LEU A 137 -4.79 -2.25 6.55
N PHE A 138 -4.52 -0.94 6.61
CA PHE A 138 -5.56 0.08 6.69
C PHE A 138 -6.46 0.07 5.46
N GLY A 139 -5.90 -0.02 4.25
CA GLY A 139 -6.68 -0.12 3.02
C GLY A 139 -7.58 -1.36 2.99
N VAL A 140 -7.06 -2.52 3.40
CA VAL A 140 -7.83 -3.76 3.55
C VAL A 140 -8.95 -3.60 4.57
N PHE A 141 -8.64 -3.01 5.73
CA PHE A 141 -9.63 -2.70 6.76
C PHE A 141 -10.79 -1.86 6.20
N VAL A 142 -10.50 -0.80 5.45
CA VAL A 142 -11.53 0.06 4.83
C VAL A 142 -12.41 -0.75 3.89
N VAL A 143 -11.84 -1.60 3.02
CA VAL A 143 -12.63 -2.45 2.10
C VAL A 143 -13.54 -3.40 2.86
N VAL A 144 -13.02 -4.07 3.89
CA VAL A 144 -13.77 -5.02 4.74
C VAL A 144 -14.86 -4.29 5.53
N PHE A 145 -14.55 -3.10 6.04
CA PHE A 145 -15.50 -2.26 6.78
C PHE A 145 -16.69 -1.83 5.90
N VAL A 146 -16.43 -1.35 4.69
CA VAL A 146 -17.48 -0.94 3.73
C VAL A 146 -18.34 -2.14 3.31
N ARG A 147 -17.80 -3.36 3.35
CA ARG A 147 -18.54 -4.59 3.05
C ARG A 147 -19.45 -5.07 4.18
N GLY A 148 -19.55 -4.31 5.26
CA GLY A 148 -20.47 -4.59 6.37
C GLY A 148 -19.82 -5.34 7.51
N LEU A 149 -18.56 -5.01 7.85
CA LEU A 149 -17.91 -5.51 9.05
C LEU A 149 -18.81 -5.31 10.28
N PRO A 150 -19.24 -6.37 10.99
CA PRO A 150 -20.00 -6.23 12.20
C PRO A 150 -19.18 -5.45 13.25
N TRP A 151 -19.79 -4.43 13.86
CA TRP A 151 -19.13 -3.58 14.86
C TRP A 151 -18.51 -4.37 16.02
N ARG A 152 -19.04 -5.55 16.33
CA ARG A 152 -18.50 -6.48 17.34
C ARG A 152 -17.09 -6.96 16.97
N HIS A 153 -16.85 -7.30 15.71
CA HIS A 153 -15.54 -7.73 15.24
C HIS A 153 -14.54 -6.57 15.22
N LEU A 154 -15.02 -5.35 14.94
CA LEU A 154 -14.22 -4.14 15.06
C LEU A 154 -13.72 -3.93 16.49
N LEU A 155 -14.62 -4.03 17.49
CA LEU A 155 -14.25 -3.89 18.90
C LEU A 155 -13.27 -4.98 19.35
N VAL A 156 -13.49 -6.23 18.95
CA VAL A 156 -12.57 -7.34 19.26
C VAL A 156 -11.20 -7.10 18.64
N GLY A 157 -11.14 -6.66 17.37
CA GLY A 157 -9.88 -6.35 16.69
C GLY A 157 -9.15 -5.18 17.34
N LEU A 158 -9.86 -4.12 17.70
CA LEU A 158 -9.29 -2.96 18.40
C LEU A 158 -8.77 -3.33 19.79
N PHE A 159 -9.51 -4.14 20.52
CA PHE A 159 -9.11 -4.62 21.83
C PHE A 159 -7.87 -5.54 21.74
N ALA A 160 -7.84 -6.46 20.77
CA ALA A 160 -6.68 -7.30 20.52
C ALA A 160 -5.44 -6.47 20.17
N LEU A 161 -5.59 -5.44 19.31
CA LEU A 161 -4.50 -4.54 18.96
C LEU A 161 -4.00 -3.74 20.17
N ALA A 162 -4.91 -3.24 21.01
CA ALA A 162 -4.58 -2.53 22.24
C ALA A 162 -3.82 -3.39 23.26
N LEU A 163 -4.04 -4.70 23.26
CA LEU A 163 -3.28 -5.64 24.09
C LEU A 163 -1.93 -6.01 23.49
N LEU A 164 -1.88 -6.22 22.15
CA LEU A 164 -0.66 -6.67 21.46
C LEU A 164 0.39 -5.56 21.35
N VAL A 165 -0.01 -4.31 21.13
CA VAL A 165 0.95 -3.20 20.96
C VAL A 165 1.81 -3.00 22.22
N PRO A 166 1.27 -2.88 23.44
CA PRO A 166 2.09 -2.76 24.64
C PRO A 166 3.00 -3.98 24.88
N THR A 167 2.49 -5.21 24.66
CA THR A 167 3.28 -6.42 24.87
C THR A 167 4.42 -6.60 23.86
N ALA A 168 4.27 -6.09 22.65
CA ALA A 168 5.30 -6.13 21.62
C ALA A 168 6.34 -5.02 21.78
N VAL A 169 5.95 -3.86 22.32
CA VAL A 169 6.83 -2.68 22.47
C VAL A 169 7.58 -2.71 23.79
N TRP A 170 6.92 -3.15 24.89
CA TRP A 170 7.51 -3.14 26.24
C TRP A 170 8.81 -3.93 26.41
N PRO A 171 9.00 -5.12 25.80
CA PRO A 171 10.26 -5.87 25.94
C PRO A 171 11.46 -5.24 25.21
N ASN A 172 11.22 -4.23 24.34
CA ASN A 172 12.25 -3.59 23.52
C ASN A 172 12.55 -2.13 23.94
N LEU A 173 11.95 -1.65 25.07
CA LEU A 173 12.28 -0.41 25.76
C LEU A 173 13.16 -0.69 26.97
#